data_1c7fc64902f87c8bf6af03774ff1eeb5
#
_entry.id   1c7fc64902f87c8bf6af03774ff1eeb5
#
_cell.length_a   1.000
_cell.length_b   1.000
_cell.length_c   1.000
_cell.angle_alpha   90.00
_cell.angle_beta   90.00
_cell.angle_gamma   90.00
#
_symmetry.space_group_name_H-M   'P 1'
#
loop_
_entity.id
_entity.type
_entity.pdbx_description
1 polymer ?
#
loop_
_entity_poly.entity_id
_entity_poly.type
_entity_poly.pdbx_seq_one_letter_code
_entity_poly.pdbx_strand_id
1 'polypeptide(L)'
;MTVKTNRELYIGGSEANYIYMNYETKTFQTWWAHKLAGIPRESPTNRNMEVGTILEHEILDLYEKINNVKGKRGLSKVKGIARANTDYILGDKIIDVKASNLAFEWVITGTIPIHYRRQLIHYCYVFELNKASILAYQVDDSLLVNPFQELDENKMFEIDVKITTDSLKEHEQRLNYLEKCREENKFPGVDGWKKYERFQK
;
A
#
# COMPACT_ATOMS: atom_id res chain seq x y z
N MET A 1 7.99 -11.23 22.64
CA MET A 1 9.19 -10.68 21.98
C MET A 1 8.73 -9.87 20.78
N THR A 2 8.77 -8.55 20.87
CA THR A 2 8.45 -7.66 19.74
C THR A 2 9.58 -7.83 18.72
N VAL A 3 9.30 -8.48 17.61
CA VAL A 3 10.21 -8.50 16.46
C VAL A 3 10.42 -7.04 16.07
N LYS A 4 11.61 -6.48 16.32
CA LYS A 4 12.03 -5.19 15.77
C LYS A 4 11.89 -5.32 14.26
N THR A 5 10.81 -4.79 13.73
CA THR A 5 10.60 -4.75 12.31
C THR A 5 11.58 -3.72 11.78
N ASN A 6 12.63 -4.16 11.08
CA ASN A 6 13.57 -3.27 10.37
C ASN A 6 12.84 -2.58 9.20
N ARG A 7 11.72 -1.88 9.52
CA ARG A 7 10.88 -1.20 8.52
C ARG A 7 11.66 -0.14 7.73
N GLU A 8 12.62 0.48 8.39
CA GLU A 8 13.53 1.47 7.81
C GLU A 8 14.39 0.93 6.68
N LEU A 9 14.70 -0.36 6.69
CA LEU A 9 15.53 -1.02 5.66
C LEU A 9 14.75 -1.40 4.40
N TYR A 10 13.42 -1.38 4.45
CA TYR A 10 12.57 -1.81 3.35
C TYR A 10 11.61 -0.69 2.92
N ILE A 11 11.21 -0.72 1.66
CA ILE A 11 10.14 0.13 1.14
C ILE A 11 8.83 -0.59 1.39
N GLY A 12 7.97 -0.01 2.22
CA GLY A 12 6.65 -0.56 2.56
C GLY A 12 5.56 -0.15 1.56
N GLY A 13 4.41 -0.85 1.60
CA GLY A 13 3.28 -0.55 0.72
C GLY A 13 2.77 0.89 0.83
N SER A 14 2.65 1.45 2.03
CA SER A 14 2.28 2.85 2.25
C SER A 14 3.31 3.86 1.70
N GLU A 15 4.54 3.41 1.47
CA GLU A 15 5.61 4.20 0.89
C GLU A 15 5.73 4.01 -0.64
N ALA A 16 4.97 3.08 -1.22
CA ALA A 16 5.04 2.78 -2.65
C ALA A 16 4.88 4.01 -3.56
N ASN A 17 4.14 5.03 -3.07
CA ASN A 17 3.99 6.27 -3.81
C ASN A 17 5.32 7.00 -4.07
N TYR A 18 6.30 6.91 -3.16
CA TYR A 18 7.62 7.53 -3.32
C TYR A 18 8.40 6.94 -4.51
N ILE A 19 8.21 5.65 -4.83
CA ILE A 19 8.87 4.97 -5.95
C ILE A 19 8.59 5.66 -7.30
N TYR A 20 7.41 6.29 -7.41
CA TYR A 20 6.93 6.96 -8.63
C TYR A 20 7.05 8.48 -8.60
N MET A 21 7.61 9.05 -7.54
CA MET A 21 7.80 10.50 -7.42
C MET A 21 8.96 10.98 -8.30
N ASN A 22 9.02 12.28 -8.52
CA ASN A 22 10.24 12.91 -8.98
C ASN A 22 11.30 12.84 -7.87
N TYR A 23 12.40 12.16 -8.15
CA TYR A 23 13.50 11.88 -7.21
C TYR A 23 14.26 13.15 -6.75
N GLU A 24 14.08 14.28 -7.44
CA GLU A 24 14.71 15.55 -7.10
C GLU A 24 13.89 16.39 -6.11
N THR A 25 12.67 15.96 -5.79
CA THR A 25 11.85 16.67 -4.81
C THR A 25 12.41 16.55 -3.40
N LYS A 26 12.31 17.64 -2.61
CA LYS A 26 12.73 17.64 -1.21
C LYS A 26 12.06 16.51 -0.41
N THR A 27 10.77 16.26 -0.68
CA THR A 27 10.00 15.18 -0.02
C THR A 27 10.62 13.82 -0.27
N PHE A 28 10.95 13.50 -1.54
CA PHE A 28 11.60 12.25 -1.89
C PHE A 28 13.00 12.17 -1.27
N GLN A 29 13.81 13.21 -1.42
CA GLN A 29 15.19 13.22 -0.91
C GLN A 29 15.24 13.04 0.62
N THR A 30 14.35 13.70 1.36
CA THR A 30 14.24 13.48 2.81
C THR A 30 13.88 12.05 3.14
N TRP A 31 12.88 11.48 2.45
CA TRP A 31 12.49 10.07 2.64
C TRP A 31 13.63 9.12 2.32
N TRP A 32 14.35 9.35 1.19
CA TRP A 32 15.45 8.50 0.77
C TRP A 32 16.65 8.58 1.72
N ALA A 33 16.96 9.76 2.25
CA ALA A 33 18.00 9.94 3.27
C ALA A 33 17.73 9.06 4.51
N HIS A 34 16.47 9.01 4.97
CA HIS A 34 16.10 8.11 6.08
C HIS A 34 16.31 6.64 5.73
N LYS A 35 15.99 6.23 4.47
CA LYS A 35 16.22 4.86 3.99
C LYS A 35 17.70 4.49 3.94
N LEU A 36 18.55 5.41 3.46
CA LEU A 36 20.01 5.20 3.42
C LEU A 36 20.60 5.10 4.82
N ALA A 37 20.16 5.96 5.73
CA ALA A 37 20.66 5.99 7.10
C ALA A 37 20.09 4.88 7.99
N GLY A 38 19.07 4.12 7.54
CA GLY A 38 18.37 3.13 8.36
C GLY A 38 17.67 3.76 9.57
N ILE A 39 17.22 5.03 9.44
CA ILE A 39 16.56 5.77 10.52
C ILE A 39 15.05 5.68 10.33
N PRO A 40 14.30 5.24 11.38
CA PRO A 40 12.85 5.25 11.33
C PRO A 40 12.31 6.66 11.07
N ARG A 41 11.31 6.74 10.18
CA ARG A 41 10.58 7.98 9.97
C ARG A 41 9.36 8.00 10.89
N GLU A 42 9.22 9.06 11.66
CA GLU A 42 7.98 9.31 12.39
C GLU A 42 6.86 9.60 11.38
N SER A 43 5.80 8.83 11.47
CA SER A 43 4.59 9.08 10.70
C SER A 43 3.56 9.68 11.66
N PRO A 44 3.12 10.91 11.46
CA PRO A 44 2.06 11.48 12.28
C PRO A 44 0.81 10.61 12.11
N THR A 45 0.25 10.19 13.23
CA THR A 45 -1.07 9.55 13.27
C THR A 45 -2.15 10.63 13.38
N ASN A 46 -3.28 10.40 12.75
CA ASN A 46 -4.47 11.23 12.91
C ASN A 46 -5.66 10.35 13.25
N ARG A 47 -6.76 10.97 13.68
CA ARG A 47 -7.98 10.25 14.10
C ARG A 47 -8.50 9.29 13.03
N ASN A 48 -8.46 9.68 11.76
CA ASN A 48 -8.93 8.82 10.67
C ASN A 48 -8.07 7.56 10.51
N MET A 49 -6.76 7.66 10.70
CA MET A 49 -5.84 6.50 10.66
C MET A 49 -6.08 5.56 11.85
N GLU A 50 -6.31 6.12 13.05
CA GLU A 50 -6.63 5.34 14.24
C GLU A 50 -7.94 4.57 14.06
N VAL A 51 -8.99 5.27 13.63
CA VAL A 51 -10.30 4.66 13.33
C VAL A 51 -10.17 3.60 12.24
N GLY A 52 -9.43 3.88 11.17
CA GLY A 52 -9.16 2.91 10.10
C GLY A 52 -8.53 1.62 10.61
N THR A 53 -7.55 1.74 11.52
CA THR A 53 -6.88 0.58 12.13
C THR A 53 -7.85 -0.23 13.03
N ILE A 54 -8.72 0.44 13.78
CA ILE A 54 -9.73 -0.22 14.61
C ILE A 54 -10.74 -0.97 13.74
N LEU A 55 -11.24 -0.32 12.68
CA LEU A 55 -12.28 -0.87 11.82
C LEU A 55 -11.81 -1.98 10.88
N GLU A 56 -10.51 -2.09 10.59
CA GLU A 56 -9.98 -3.05 9.62
C GLU A 56 -10.44 -4.49 9.90
N HIS A 57 -10.35 -4.94 11.15
CA HIS A 57 -10.76 -6.28 11.54
C HIS A 57 -12.27 -6.48 11.45
N GLU A 58 -13.06 -5.51 11.89
CA GLU A 58 -14.53 -5.55 11.86
C GLU A 58 -15.06 -5.56 10.42
N ILE A 59 -14.45 -4.75 9.53
CA ILE A 59 -14.78 -4.73 8.11
C ILE A 59 -14.48 -6.10 7.46
N LEU A 60 -13.35 -6.71 7.79
CA LEU A 60 -13.01 -8.05 7.29
C LEU A 60 -13.94 -9.12 7.84
N ASP A 61 -14.35 -9.05 9.12
CA ASP A 61 -15.31 -9.98 9.70
C ASP A 61 -16.67 -9.87 9.00
N LEU A 62 -17.13 -8.65 8.75
CA LEU A 62 -18.36 -8.38 8.01
C LEU A 62 -18.27 -8.91 6.58
N TYR A 63 -17.16 -8.65 5.88
CA TYR A 63 -16.92 -9.13 4.51
C TYR A 63 -16.94 -10.66 4.41
N GLU A 64 -16.23 -11.33 5.32
CA GLU A 64 -16.20 -12.81 5.36
C GLU A 64 -17.58 -13.39 5.64
N LYS A 65 -18.35 -12.79 6.56
CA LYS A 65 -19.71 -13.20 6.93
C LYS A 65 -20.66 -13.09 5.74
N ILE A 66 -20.70 -11.93 5.08
CA ILE A 66 -21.64 -11.66 3.97
C ILE A 66 -21.35 -12.54 2.76
N ASN A 67 -20.07 -12.70 2.41
CA ASN A 67 -19.66 -13.45 1.23
C ASN A 67 -19.47 -14.95 1.50
N ASN A 68 -19.62 -15.39 2.75
CA ASN A 68 -19.36 -16.77 3.19
C ASN A 68 -17.97 -17.27 2.71
N VAL A 69 -16.94 -16.46 2.91
CA VAL A 69 -15.55 -16.76 2.52
C VAL A 69 -14.61 -16.67 3.72
N LYS A 70 -13.44 -17.27 3.60
CA LYS A 70 -12.36 -17.17 4.58
C LYS A 70 -11.02 -17.06 3.87
N GLY A 71 -10.30 -15.99 4.14
CA GLY A 71 -8.96 -15.73 3.60
C GLY A 71 -7.88 -15.70 4.66
N LYS A 72 -6.69 -15.23 4.27
CA LYS A 72 -5.53 -15.10 5.15
C LYS A 72 -5.33 -13.63 5.48
N ARG A 73 -5.26 -13.29 6.77
CA ARG A 73 -5.10 -11.92 7.28
C ARG A 73 -3.65 -11.64 7.69
N GLY A 74 -3.22 -10.40 7.56
CA GLY A 74 -1.98 -9.89 8.15
C GLY A 74 -0.71 -10.57 7.64
N LEU A 75 -0.68 -11.01 6.37
CA LEU A 75 0.52 -11.65 5.82
C LEU A 75 1.60 -10.63 5.50
N SER A 76 2.84 -10.99 5.85
CA SER A 76 4.03 -10.20 5.57
C SER A 76 5.01 -10.96 4.69
N LYS A 77 5.52 -10.30 3.63
CA LYS A 77 6.55 -10.86 2.74
C LYS A 77 7.55 -9.77 2.37
N VAL A 78 8.79 -10.19 2.12
CA VAL A 78 9.88 -9.32 1.62
C VAL A 78 10.35 -9.86 0.28
N LYS A 79 10.65 -8.94 -0.67
CA LYS A 79 11.25 -9.23 -1.97
C LYS A 79 12.22 -8.10 -2.36
N GLY A 80 13.53 -8.38 -2.36
CA GLY A 80 14.56 -7.33 -2.50
C GLY A 80 14.42 -6.25 -1.43
N ILE A 81 14.38 -4.99 -1.84
CA ILE A 81 14.15 -3.86 -0.92
C ILE A 81 12.68 -3.61 -0.59
N ALA A 82 11.77 -4.36 -1.19
CA ALA A 82 10.33 -4.19 -1.00
C ALA A 82 9.81 -5.09 0.14
N ARG A 83 8.88 -4.54 0.94
CA ARG A 83 8.16 -5.28 1.97
C ARG A 83 6.67 -4.97 1.86
N ALA A 84 5.85 -6.01 1.87
CA ALA A 84 4.41 -5.90 1.92
C ALA A 84 3.86 -6.53 3.21
N ASN A 85 2.92 -5.82 3.83
CA ASN A 85 2.03 -6.34 4.86
C ASN A 85 0.62 -6.15 4.30
N THR A 86 -0.04 -7.26 3.97
CA THR A 86 -1.38 -7.22 3.40
C THR A 86 -2.42 -7.40 4.49
N ASP A 87 -3.53 -6.68 4.37
CA ASP A 87 -4.65 -6.83 5.30
C ASP A 87 -5.32 -8.19 5.10
N TYR A 88 -5.54 -8.58 3.83
CA TYR A 88 -6.24 -9.82 3.50
C TYR A 88 -5.82 -10.39 2.14
N ILE A 89 -5.74 -11.72 2.06
CA ILE A 89 -5.57 -12.46 0.79
C ILE A 89 -6.66 -13.53 0.70
N LEU A 90 -7.49 -13.44 -0.34
CA LEU A 90 -8.53 -14.41 -0.67
C LEU A 90 -8.16 -15.16 -1.97
N GLY A 91 -7.77 -16.43 -1.83
CA GLY A 91 -7.28 -17.20 -2.97
C GLY A 91 -6.00 -16.57 -3.57
N ASP A 92 -6.10 -16.04 -4.78
CA ASP A 92 -5.02 -15.37 -5.52
C ASP A 92 -5.21 -13.84 -5.62
N LYS A 93 -6.15 -13.28 -4.83
CA LYS A 93 -6.46 -11.84 -4.82
C LYS A 93 -6.04 -11.18 -3.51
N ILE A 94 -5.33 -10.05 -3.61
CA ILE A 94 -5.03 -9.17 -2.49
C ILE A 94 -6.19 -8.21 -2.29
N ILE A 95 -6.65 -8.07 -1.06
CA ILE A 95 -7.70 -7.13 -0.66
C ILE A 95 -7.13 -6.21 0.41
N ASP A 96 -7.12 -4.91 0.12
CA ASP A 96 -6.61 -3.86 1.00
C ASP A 96 -7.79 -3.06 1.56
N VAL A 97 -7.92 -3.02 2.87
CA VAL A 97 -9.06 -2.40 3.56
C VAL A 97 -8.86 -0.90 3.69
N LYS A 98 -9.86 -0.13 3.34
CA LYS A 98 -9.85 1.34 3.46
C LYS A 98 -11.14 1.86 4.07
N ALA A 99 -11.08 2.30 5.32
CA ALA A 99 -12.13 3.08 5.95
C ALA A 99 -11.98 4.56 5.54
N SER A 100 -12.94 5.11 4.79
CA SER A 100 -12.85 6.45 4.22
C SER A 100 -14.22 7.11 4.08
N ASN A 101 -14.27 8.42 4.33
CA ASN A 101 -15.47 9.22 4.03
C ASN A 101 -15.68 9.47 2.52
N LEU A 102 -14.76 9.02 1.67
CA LEU A 102 -14.83 9.11 0.21
C LEU A 102 -15.15 7.77 -0.47
N ALA A 103 -15.47 6.71 0.30
CA ALA A 103 -15.67 5.38 -0.28
C ALA A 103 -16.81 5.36 -1.32
N PHE A 104 -17.91 6.04 -1.07
CA PHE A 104 -18.99 6.21 -2.04
C PHE A 104 -18.55 6.90 -3.33
N GLU A 105 -17.75 7.96 -3.23
CA GLU A 105 -17.24 8.68 -4.38
C GLU A 105 -16.39 7.75 -5.27
N TRP A 106 -15.53 6.91 -4.67
CA TRP A 106 -14.72 5.96 -5.41
C TRP A 106 -15.57 4.96 -6.20
N VAL A 107 -16.67 4.49 -5.61
CA VAL A 107 -17.61 3.59 -6.29
C VAL A 107 -18.32 4.29 -7.46
N ILE A 108 -18.84 5.48 -7.23
CA ILE A 108 -19.59 6.25 -8.26
C ILE A 108 -18.68 6.63 -9.43
N THR A 109 -17.45 7.06 -9.15
CA THR A 109 -16.51 7.53 -10.19
C THR A 109 -15.70 6.39 -10.81
N GLY A 110 -15.69 5.20 -10.19
CA GLY A 110 -14.79 4.11 -10.56
C GLY A 110 -13.31 4.45 -10.37
N THR A 111 -13.00 5.48 -9.57
CA THR A 111 -11.64 6.01 -9.43
C THR A 111 -11.21 6.01 -7.97
N ILE A 112 -10.11 5.33 -7.69
CA ILE A 112 -9.46 5.33 -6.40
C ILE A 112 -8.23 6.25 -6.40
N PRO A 113 -7.80 6.78 -5.26
CA PRO A 113 -6.57 7.56 -5.14
C PRO A 113 -5.35 6.80 -5.68
N ILE A 114 -4.52 7.49 -6.46
CA ILE A 114 -3.36 6.87 -7.15
C ILE A 114 -2.38 6.20 -6.18
N HIS A 115 -2.24 6.72 -4.95
CA HIS A 115 -1.35 6.13 -3.96
C HIS A 115 -1.84 4.76 -3.47
N TYR A 116 -3.15 4.51 -3.38
CA TYR A 116 -3.70 3.18 -3.08
C TYR A 116 -3.47 2.19 -4.22
N ARG A 117 -3.65 2.65 -5.48
CA ARG A 117 -3.30 1.81 -6.63
C ARG A 117 -1.83 1.42 -6.62
N ARG A 118 -0.92 2.35 -6.31
CA ARG A 118 0.52 2.09 -6.20
C ARG A 118 0.85 1.14 -5.04
N GLN A 119 0.15 1.26 -3.94
CA GLN A 119 0.24 0.32 -2.81
C GLN A 119 -0.14 -1.09 -3.23
N LEU A 120 -1.25 -1.28 -3.95
CA LEU A 120 -1.68 -2.57 -4.44
C LEU A 120 -0.73 -3.17 -5.49
N ILE A 121 -0.17 -2.37 -6.40
CA ILE A 121 0.89 -2.81 -7.32
C ILE A 121 2.09 -3.33 -6.53
N HIS A 122 2.49 -2.62 -5.48
CA HIS A 122 3.59 -3.01 -4.61
C HIS A 122 3.31 -4.35 -3.91
N TYR A 123 2.12 -4.53 -3.37
CA TYR A 123 1.71 -5.78 -2.74
C TYR A 123 1.69 -6.94 -3.74
N CYS A 124 1.11 -6.71 -4.92
CA CYS A 124 1.08 -7.71 -5.98
C CYS A 124 2.49 -8.11 -6.45
N TYR A 125 3.40 -7.16 -6.58
CA TYR A 125 4.81 -7.43 -6.89
C TYR A 125 5.49 -8.31 -5.84
N VAL A 126 5.31 -7.99 -4.54
CA VAL A 126 5.97 -8.71 -3.44
C VAL A 126 5.39 -10.11 -3.26
N PHE A 127 4.07 -10.25 -3.37
CA PHE A 127 3.37 -11.55 -3.23
C PHE A 127 3.34 -12.37 -4.52
N GLU A 128 3.73 -11.79 -5.66
CA GLU A 128 3.73 -12.44 -6.98
C GLU A 128 2.30 -12.81 -7.43
N LEU A 129 1.37 -11.90 -7.14
CA LEU A 129 -0.03 -11.97 -7.53
C LEU A 129 -0.35 -10.86 -8.56
N ASN A 130 -1.49 -10.98 -9.24
CA ASN A 130 -1.90 -10.02 -10.26
C ASN A 130 -3.37 -9.57 -10.13
N LYS A 131 -4.02 -9.97 -9.05
CA LYS A 131 -5.39 -9.57 -8.73
C LYS A 131 -5.40 -8.79 -7.43
N ALA A 132 -6.05 -7.66 -7.42
CA ALA A 132 -6.18 -6.84 -6.23
C ALA A 132 -7.49 -6.05 -6.23
N SER A 133 -8.01 -5.80 -5.04
CA SER A 133 -9.15 -4.90 -4.81
C SER A 133 -8.92 -4.04 -3.57
N ILE A 134 -9.67 -2.96 -3.50
CA ILE A 134 -9.88 -2.21 -2.26
C ILE A 134 -11.22 -2.61 -1.69
N LEU A 135 -11.22 -3.02 -0.43
CA LEU A 135 -12.44 -3.16 0.36
C LEU A 135 -12.67 -1.85 1.08
N ALA A 136 -13.48 -0.98 0.46
CA ALA A 136 -13.79 0.35 0.95
C ALA A 136 -14.98 0.31 1.89
N TYR A 137 -14.87 0.97 3.04
CA TYR A 137 -15.98 1.20 3.95
C TYR A 137 -16.23 2.69 4.11
N GLN A 138 -17.48 3.12 3.89
CA GLN A 138 -17.90 4.52 4.05
C GLN A 138 -17.95 4.89 5.51
N VAL A 139 -17.02 5.74 5.94
CA VAL A 139 -16.99 6.29 7.30
C VAL A 139 -17.78 7.58 7.34
N ASP A 140 -18.58 7.75 8.38
CA ASP A 140 -19.28 8.98 8.74
C ASP A 140 -18.80 9.52 10.09
N ASP A 141 -19.31 10.68 10.48
CA ASP A 141 -18.92 11.35 11.72
C ASP A 141 -19.25 10.50 12.97
N SER A 142 -20.29 9.67 12.92
CA SER A 142 -20.65 8.80 14.05
C SER A 142 -19.59 7.75 14.32
N LEU A 143 -19.02 7.14 13.25
CA LEU A 143 -17.91 6.18 13.35
C LEU A 143 -16.60 6.85 13.78
N LEU A 144 -16.37 8.10 13.38
CA LEU A 144 -15.19 8.85 13.85
C LEU A 144 -15.25 9.13 15.36
N VAL A 145 -16.45 9.30 15.90
CA VAL A 145 -16.67 9.49 17.35
C VAL A 145 -16.62 8.15 18.10
N ASN A 146 -17.36 7.14 17.61
CA ASN A 146 -17.41 5.80 18.21
C ASN A 146 -17.17 4.72 17.14
N PRO A 147 -15.93 4.23 17.00
CA PRO A 147 -15.60 3.19 16.02
C PRO A 147 -16.06 1.77 16.42
N PHE A 148 -16.64 1.59 17.61
CA PHE A 148 -17.09 0.30 18.12
C PHE A 148 -18.58 0.02 17.92
N GLN A 149 -19.26 0.85 17.12
CA GLN A 149 -20.65 0.59 16.75
C GLN A 149 -20.74 -0.48 15.65
N GLU A 150 -21.90 -1.13 15.54
CA GLU A 150 -22.17 -2.12 14.50
C GLU A 150 -22.01 -1.51 13.11
N LEU A 151 -21.36 -2.26 12.22
CA LEU A 151 -21.12 -1.83 10.83
C LEU A 151 -22.33 -2.15 9.95
N ASP A 152 -22.68 -1.21 9.07
CA ASP A 152 -23.72 -1.34 8.06
C ASP A 152 -23.14 -1.95 6.78
N GLU A 153 -23.65 -3.12 6.39
CA GLU A 153 -23.20 -3.82 5.17
C GLU A 153 -23.37 -2.99 3.90
N ASN A 154 -24.37 -2.09 3.84
CA ASN A 154 -24.62 -1.23 2.69
C ASN A 154 -23.56 -0.11 2.52
N LYS A 155 -22.67 0.06 3.49
CA LYS A 155 -21.54 0.99 3.45
C LYS A 155 -20.22 0.34 3.03
N MET A 156 -20.23 -0.95 2.73
CA MET A 156 -19.04 -1.72 2.33
C MET A 156 -19.05 -2.01 0.84
N PHE A 157 -17.94 -1.74 0.17
CA PHE A 157 -17.79 -1.88 -1.28
C PHE A 157 -16.47 -2.51 -1.63
N GLU A 158 -16.48 -3.54 -2.46
CA GLU A 158 -15.27 -4.08 -3.06
C GLU A 158 -15.07 -3.45 -4.45
N ILE A 159 -13.91 -2.83 -4.67
CA ILE A 159 -13.54 -2.14 -5.90
C ILE A 159 -12.33 -2.84 -6.49
N ASP A 160 -12.53 -3.58 -7.59
CA ASP A 160 -11.42 -4.23 -8.28
C ASP A 160 -10.45 -3.23 -8.90
N VAL A 161 -9.16 -3.49 -8.71
CA VAL A 161 -8.10 -2.62 -9.22
C VAL A 161 -7.31 -3.35 -10.28
N LYS A 162 -7.31 -2.80 -11.51
CA LYS A 162 -6.57 -3.40 -12.62
C LYS A 162 -5.07 -3.33 -12.38
N ILE A 163 -4.48 -4.50 -12.15
CA ILE A 163 -3.02 -4.72 -12.08
C ILE A 163 -2.59 -5.31 -13.43
N THR A 164 -1.70 -4.62 -14.14
CA THR A 164 -1.21 -5.07 -15.45
C THR A 164 0.22 -5.58 -15.34
N THR A 165 0.62 -6.45 -16.25
CA THR A 165 2.02 -6.90 -16.36
C THR A 165 2.98 -5.73 -16.53
N ASP A 166 2.58 -4.72 -17.31
CA ASP A 166 3.40 -3.52 -17.52
C ASP A 166 3.57 -2.72 -16.23
N SER A 167 2.49 -2.57 -15.43
CA SER A 167 2.58 -1.87 -14.14
C SER A 167 3.48 -2.60 -13.14
N LEU A 168 3.45 -3.93 -13.14
CA LEU A 168 4.33 -4.74 -12.29
C LEU A 168 5.79 -4.65 -12.77
N LYS A 169 6.02 -4.71 -14.09
CA LYS A 169 7.34 -4.57 -14.68
C LYS A 169 7.95 -3.19 -14.43
N GLU A 170 7.18 -2.12 -14.60
CA GLU A 170 7.63 -0.77 -14.26
C GLU A 170 7.99 -0.66 -12.78
N HIS A 171 7.14 -1.20 -11.91
CA HIS A 171 7.37 -1.18 -10.47
C HIS A 171 8.67 -1.89 -10.08
N GLU A 172 8.90 -3.08 -10.63
CA GLU A 172 10.13 -3.86 -10.44
C GLU A 172 11.37 -3.08 -10.91
N GLN A 173 11.33 -2.50 -12.11
CA GLN A 173 12.44 -1.72 -12.64
C GLN A 173 12.80 -0.53 -11.75
N ARG A 174 11.79 0.17 -11.20
CA ARG A 174 11.99 1.28 -10.28
C ARG A 174 12.59 0.82 -8.95
N LEU A 175 12.11 -0.29 -8.39
CA LEU A 175 12.68 -0.88 -7.18
C LEU A 175 14.14 -1.30 -7.38
N ASN A 176 14.45 -1.98 -8.48
CA ASN A 176 15.81 -2.39 -8.80
C ASN A 176 16.76 -1.19 -8.97
N TYR A 177 16.26 -0.09 -9.57
CA TYR A 177 17.02 1.15 -9.65
C TYR A 177 17.31 1.75 -8.28
N LEU A 178 16.31 1.81 -7.40
CA LEU A 178 16.46 2.30 -6.04
C LEU A 178 17.39 1.38 -5.21
N GLU A 179 17.27 0.07 -5.37
CA GLU A 179 18.17 -0.88 -4.72
C GLU A 179 19.62 -0.65 -5.11
N LYS A 180 19.91 -0.49 -6.39
CA LYS A 180 21.24 -0.12 -6.88
C LYS A 180 21.73 1.21 -6.29
N CYS A 181 20.89 2.24 -6.24
CA CYS A 181 21.25 3.51 -5.61
C CYS A 181 21.57 3.33 -4.12
N ARG A 182 20.83 2.46 -3.42
CA ARG A 182 21.10 2.15 -2.00
C ARG A 182 22.44 1.43 -1.83
N GLU A 183 22.74 0.42 -2.63
CA GLU A 183 24.02 -0.30 -2.60
C GLU A 183 25.21 0.62 -2.85
N GLU A 184 25.04 1.56 -3.75
CA GLU A 184 26.06 2.58 -4.08
C GLU A 184 26.05 3.77 -3.09
N ASN A 185 25.18 3.77 -2.09
CA ASN A 185 24.97 4.87 -1.15
C ASN A 185 24.74 6.23 -1.81
N LYS A 186 23.89 6.24 -2.86
CA LYS A 186 23.62 7.40 -3.70
C LYS A 186 22.18 7.84 -3.65
N PHE A 187 21.96 9.10 -3.96
CA PHE A 187 20.63 9.61 -4.25
C PHE A 187 20.25 9.29 -5.69
N PRO A 188 19.03 8.73 -5.93
CA PRO A 188 18.53 8.55 -7.27
C PRO A 188 18.25 9.92 -7.91
N GLY A 189 18.46 10.02 -9.21
CA GLY A 189 18.18 11.21 -10.01
C GLY A 189 17.32 10.85 -11.24
N VAL A 190 16.63 11.83 -11.79
CA VAL A 190 15.75 11.65 -12.96
C VAL A 190 16.55 11.19 -14.18
N ASP A 191 17.71 11.76 -14.42
CA ASP A 191 18.56 11.36 -15.54
C ASP A 191 19.18 9.98 -15.33
N GLY A 192 19.50 9.62 -14.09
CA GLY A 192 19.94 8.28 -13.72
C GLY A 192 18.86 7.24 -13.99
N TRP A 193 17.59 7.54 -13.64
CA TRP A 193 16.46 6.68 -13.93
C TRP A 193 16.24 6.50 -15.44
N LYS A 194 16.22 7.58 -16.21
CA LYS A 194 16.07 7.52 -17.68
C LYS A 194 17.16 6.68 -18.35
N LYS A 195 18.40 6.77 -17.86
CA LYS A 195 19.52 5.96 -18.35
C LYS A 195 19.29 4.50 -17.99
N TYR A 196 18.95 4.19 -16.74
CA TYR A 196 18.69 2.83 -16.28
C TYR A 196 17.57 2.16 -17.08
N GLU A 197 16.44 2.85 -17.28
CA GLU A 197 15.30 2.36 -18.04
C GLU A 197 15.64 1.99 -19.49
N ARG A 198 16.54 2.76 -20.14
CA ARG A 198 17.01 2.46 -21.51
C ARG A 198 17.84 1.17 -21.62
N PHE A 199 18.54 0.81 -20.56
CA PHE A 199 19.33 -0.43 -20.55
C PHE A 199 18.50 -1.68 -20.27
N GLN A 200 17.24 -1.52 -19.88
CA GLN A 200 16.33 -2.63 -19.60
C GLN A 200 15.40 -2.96 -20.79
N LYS A 201 15.40 -2.14 -21.85
CA LYS A 201 14.70 -2.36 -23.13
C LYS A 201 15.59 -3.08 -24.11
#